data_917d0046f484957c20ed4a38f0e4010b
#
_entry.id   917d0046f484957c20ed4a38f0e4010b
#
_cell.length_a   1.000
_cell.length_b   1.000
_cell.length_c   1.000
_cell.angle_alpha   90.00
_cell.angle_beta   90.00
_cell.angle_gamma   90.00
#
_symmetry.space_group_name_H-M   'P 1'
#
loop_
_entity.id
_entity.type
_entity.pdbx_description
1 polymer ?
#
loop_
_entity_poly.entity_id
_entity_poly.type
_entity_poly.pdbx_seq_one_letter_code
_entity_poly.pdbx_strand_id
1 'polypeptide(L)'
;MRKIELLAKSHDRDGFDCGSEPLNLFLKQTARQHATRGISRTFVLVEGGASESKPIMGFFSLNLCQLKSESLSAEEAKKLPRDVSGIRLGRLAVAREYQRQGIGKTLLVAAMGKFIEIFNTAGGIGLFVDAKDQEAKHYYEQFGFVSLPSNELELFLPVRTIQEALAQNS
;
A
#
# COMPACT_ATOMS: atom_id res chain seq x y z
N MET A 1 2.04 -1.87 -22.13
CA MET A 1 2.62 -1.04 -21.07
C MET A 1 1.83 -1.20 -19.78
N ARG A 2 2.51 -1.45 -18.69
CA ARG A 2 1.87 -1.64 -17.37
C ARG A 2 1.39 -0.31 -16.80
N LYS A 3 0.23 -0.32 -16.19
CA LYS A 3 -0.38 0.88 -15.58
C LYS A 3 -1.00 0.57 -14.24
N ILE A 4 -0.94 1.56 -13.34
CA ILE A 4 -1.68 1.52 -12.08
C ILE A 4 -3.00 2.27 -12.31
N GLU A 5 -4.11 1.60 -12.02
CA GLU A 5 -5.45 2.19 -12.18
C GLU A 5 -6.26 1.99 -10.90
N LEU A 6 -7.18 2.90 -10.64
CA LEU A 6 -8.14 2.72 -9.56
C LEU A 6 -9.07 1.55 -9.94
N LEU A 7 -9.32 0.65 -8.99
CA LEU A 7 -10.16 -0.52 -9.24
C LEU A 7 -11.54 -0.10 -9.77
N ALA A 8 -11.95 -0.70 -10.88
CA ALA A 8 -13.21 -0.43 -11.56
C ALA A 8 -13.85 -1.73 -12.03
N LYS A 9 -15.10 -1.62 -12.52
CA LYS A 9 -15.83 -2.79 -13.03
C LYS A 9 -15.15 -3.47 -14.22
N SER A 10 -14.38 -2.71 -14.99
CA SER A 10 -13.69 -3.23 -16.19
C SER A 10 -12.53 -4.17 -15.85
N HIS A 11 -12.12 -4.23 -14.60
CA HIS A 11 -11.01 -5.11 -14.19
C HIS A 11 -11.52 -6.53 -13.90
N ASP A 12 -10.76 -7.53 -14.34
CA ASP A 12 -11.10 -8.93 -14.12
C ASP A 12 -10.70 -9.36 -12.70
N ARG A 13 -11.61 -9.13 -11.74
CA ARG A 13 -11.39 -9.52 -10.35
C ARG A 13 -11.52 -11.01 -10.13
N ASP A 14 -12.43 -11.65 -10.87
CA ASP A 14 -12.73 -13.06 -10.68
C ASP A 14 -11.57 -13.96 -11.08
N GLY A 15 -10.78 -13.55 -12.07
CA GLY A 15 -9.61 -14.29 -12.52
C GLY A 15 -8.37 -14.11 -11.66
N PHE A 16 -8.41 -13.21 -10.67
CA PHE A 16 -7.24 -12.92 -9.84
C PHE A 16 -7.01 -14.03 -8.81
N ASP A 17 -5.77 -14.53 -8.75
CA ASP A 17 -5.35 -15.50 -7.74
C ASP A 17 -3.90 -15.23 -7.34
N CYS A 18 -3.71 -14.79 -6.11
CA CYS A 18 -2.38 -14.52 -5.55
C CYS A 18 -1.87 -15.63 -4.63
N GLY A 19 -2.67 -16.70 -4.46
CA GLY A 19 -2.32 -17.81 -3.57
C GLY A 19 -2.83 -17.63 -2.15
N SER A 20 -3.37 -16.46 -1.81
CA SER A 20 -3.97 -16.18 -0.50
C SER A 20 -5.47 -15.99 -0.70
N GLU A 21 -6.26 -16.90 -0.17
CA GLU A 21 -7.72 -16.81 -0.31
C GLU A 21 -8.30 -15.54 0.31
N PRO A 22 -7.88 -15.11 1.53
CA PRO A 22 -8.39 -13.85 2.07
C PRO A 22 -8.11 -12.64 1.19
N LEU A 23 -6.95 -12.55 0.56
CA LEU A 23 -6.62 -11.46 -0.34
C LEU A 23 -7.41 -11.55 -1.66
N ASN A 24 -7.58 -12.75 -2.19
CA ASN A 24 -8.42 -12.96 -3.37
C ASN A 24 -9.87 -12.53 -3.11
N LEU A 25 -10.42 -12.94 -1.97
CA LEU A 25 -11.80 -12.59 -1.59
C LEU A 25 -11.96 -11.09 -1.36
N PHE A 26 -10.97 -10.44 -0.75
CA PHE A 26 -11.02 -9.00 -0.58
C PHE A 26 -11.19 -8.30 -1.93
N LEU A 27 -10.37 -8.67 -2.89
CA LEU A 27 -10.42 -8.03 -4.22
C LEU A 27 -11.75 -8.30 -4.92
N LYS A 28 -12.25 -9.54 -4.85
CA LYS A 28 -13.49 -9.95 -5.52
C LYS A 28 -14.75 -9.39 -4.89
N GLN A 29 -14.83 -9.36 -3.56
CA GLN A 29 -16.06 -9.13 -2.83
C GLN A 29 -16.10 -7.84 -2.03
N THR A 30 -14.97 -7.36 -1.52
CA THR A 30 -14.93 -6.31 -0.49
C THR A 30 -14.41 -4.97 -1.00
N ALA A 31 -13.42 -4.99 -1.88
CA ALA A 31 -12.71 -3.78 -2.29
C ALA A 31 -13.61 -2.67 -2.81
N ARG A 32 -14.58 -3.00 -3.66
CA ARG A 32 -15.48 -1.99 -4.24
C ARG A 32 -16.47 -1.47 -3.21
N GLN A 33 -16.92 -2.30 -2.29
CA GLN A 33 -17.79 -1.87 -1.18
C GLN A 33 -17.03 -0.90 -0.26
N HIS A 34 -15.77 -1.20 0.04
CA HIS A 34 -14.92 -0.32 0.83
C HIS A 34 -14.77 1.04 0.16
N ALA A 35 -14.57 1.06 -1.17
CA ALA A 35 -14.46 2.31 -1.92
C ALA A 35 -15.73 3.14 -1.81
N THR A 36 -16.90 2.51 -2.01
CA THR A 36 -18.17 3.18 -1.94
C THR A 36 -18.45 3.75 -0.54
N ARG A 37 -18.04 3.03 0.50
CA ARG A 37 -18.26 3.43 1.89
C ARG A 37 -17.16 4.34 2.46
N GLY A 38 -16.14 4.64 1.67
CA GLY A 38 -15.03 5.49 2.12
C GLY A 38 -14.08 4.82 3.10
N ILE A 39 -14.04 3.49 3.13
CA ILE A 39 -13.19 2.74 4.07
C ILE A 39 -11.76 2.60 3.54
N SER A 40 -11.63 2.27 2.26
CA SER A 40 -10.31 2.14 1.62
C SER A 40 -10.43 2.32 0.11
N ARG A 41 -9.30 2.58 -0.54
CA ARG A 41 -9.20 2.63 -2.00
C ARG A 41 -8.25 1.54 -2.47
N THR A 42 -8.62 0.86 -3.55
CA THR A 42 -7.82 -0.22 -4.12
C THR A 42 -7.35 0.17 -5.51
N PHE A 43 -6.06 -0.05 -5.75
CA PHE A 43 -5.40 0.23 -7.02
C PHE A 43 -4.88 -1.08 -7.59
N VAL A 44 -4.99 -1.22 -8.90
CA VAL A 44 -4.59 -2.45 -9.59
C VAL A 44 -3.52 -2.16 -10.63
N LEU A 45 -2.62 -3.12 -10.84
CA LEU A 45 -1.64 -3.09 -11.91
C LEU A 45 -2.16 -3.94 -13.05
N VAL A 46 -2.25 -3.35 -14.24
CA VAL A 46 -2.76 -4.01 -15.44
C VAL A 46 -1.87 -3.68 -16.63
N GLU A 47 -1.97 -4.51 -17.68
CA GLU A 47 -1.40 -4.14 -18.97
C GLU A 47 -2.31 -3.11 -19.62
N GLY A 48 -1.74 -1.98 -20.04
CA GLY A 48 -2.49 -0.96 -20.75
C GLY A 48 -2.94 -1.45 -22.12
N GLY A 49 -4.12 -1.02 -22.53
CA GLY A 49 -4.67 -1.39 -23.85
C GLY A 49 -6.19 -1.29 -23.85
N ALA A 50 -6.80 -1.58 -25.00
CA ALA A 50 -8.22 -1.44 -25.23
C ALA A 50 -9.04 -2.70 -24.89
N SER A 51 -8.56 -3.54 -24.00
CA SER A 51 -9.29 -4.75 -23.60
C SER A 51 -10.51 -4.39 -22.75
N GLU A 52 -11.63 -5.04 -23.03
CA GLU A 52 -12.86 -4.84 -22.27
C GLU A 52 -12.76 -5.39 -20.84
N SER A 53 -11.95 -6.43 -20.63
CA SER A 53 -11.71 -7.03 -19.33
C SER A 53 -10.21 -7.12 -19.12
N LYS A 54 -9.70 -6.35 -18.19
CA LYS A 54 -8.27 -6.26 -17.92
C LYS A 54 -7.86 -7.21 -16.80
N PRO A 55 -7.01 -8.23 -17.08
CA PRO A 55 -6.45 -9.07 -16.02
C PRO A 55 -5.62 -8.24 -15.04
N ILE A 56 -5.79 -8.53 -13.76
CA ILE A 56 -5.10 -7.84 -12.68
C ILE A 56 -3.80 -8.59 -12.38
N MET A 57 -2.67 -7.91 -12.53
CA MET A 57 -1.35 -8.48 -12.24
C MET A 57 -1.04 -8.42 -10.74
N GLY A 58 -1.58 -7.43 -10.05
CA GLY A 58 -1.41 -7.23 -8.64
C GLY A 58 -2.25 -6.06 -8.17
N PHE A 59 -2.37 -5.90 -6.85
CA PHE A 59 -3.12 -4.78 -6.29
C PHE A 59 -2.56 -4.35 -4.95
N PHE A 60 -2.92 -3.14 -4.54
CA PHE A 60 -2.71 -2.67 -3.17
C PHE A 60 -3.92 -1.83 -2.74
N SER A 61 -4.14 -1.76 -1.43
CA SER A 61 -5.19 -0.92 -0.88
C SER A 61 -4.61 0.07 0.12
N LEU A 62 -5.20 1.28 0.13
CA LEU A 62 -4.81 2.35 1.04
C LEU A 62 -6.02 2.78 1.85
N ASN A 63 -5.80 3.08 3.14
CA ASN A 63 -6.83 3.66 3.98
C ASN A 63 -6.21 4.65 4.95
N LEU A 64 -7.04 5.57 5.43
CA LEU A 64 -6.61 6.53 6.45
C LEU A 64 -6.38 5.79 7.77
N CYS A 65 -5.38 6.24 8.54
CA CYS A 65 -5.19 5.75 9.89
C CYS A 65 -4.83 6.91 10.82
N GLN A 66 -5.20 6.75 12.07
CA GLN A 66 -4.87 7.71 13.13
C GLN A 66 -4.14 6.98 14.23
N LEU A 67 -3.18 7.66 14.85
CA LEU A 67 -2.43 7.08 15.95
C LEU A 67 -1.93 8.19 16.86
N LYS A 68 -1.50 7.79 18.05
CA LYS A 68 -0.82 8.72 18.97
C LYS A 68 0.65 8.79 18.60
N SER A 69 1.21 9.98 18.55
CA SER A 69 2.62 10.17 18.21
C SER A 69 3.55 9.43 19.17
N GLU A 70 3.12 9.22 20.43
CA GLU A 70 3.91 8.46 21.42
C GLU A 70 4.12 6.99 21.00
N SER A 71 3.34 6.45 20.07
CA SER A 71 3.56 5.10 19.56
C SER A 71 4.71 5.01 18.55
N LEU A 72 5.21 6.15 18.08
CA LEU A 72 6.38 6.23 17.22
C LEU A 72 7.65 6.25 18.08
N SER A 73 8.82 6.17 17.42
CA SER A 73 10.08 6.37 18.14
C SER A 73 10.11 7.80 18.73
N ALA A 74 10.89 7.98 19.80
CA ALA A 74 11.03 9.29 20.43
C ALA A 74 11.49 10.34 19.43
N GLU A 75 12.39 9.97 18.52
CA GLU A 75 12.92 10.87 17.50
C GLU A 75 11.80 11.34 16.55
N GLU A 76 10.98 10.41 16.07
CA GLU A 76 9.87 10.72 15.16
C GLU A 76 8.78 11.53 15.86
N ALA A 77 8.48 11.21 17.12
CA ALA A 77 7.42 11.87 17.89
C ALA A 77 7.74 13.29 18.28
N LYS A 78 9.01 13.63 18.35
CA LYS A 78 9.53 14.88 18.96
C LYS A 78 8.89 16.16 18.44
N LYS A 79 8.58 16.22 17.14
CA LYS A 79 8.05 17.43 16.50
C LYS A 79 6.58 17.30 16.13
N LEU A 80 5.91 16.26 16.60
CA LEU A 80 4.53 15.98 16.21
C LEU A 80 3.56 16.29 17.33
N PRO A 81 2.32 16.68 16.98
CA PRO A 81 1.26 16.79 17.98
C PRO A 81 0.90 15.40 18.48
N ARG A 82 0.10 15.33 19.54
CA ARG A 82 -0.29 14.07 20.16
C ARG A 82 -1.02 13.13 19.19
N ASP A 83 -1.97 13.67 18.42
CA ASP A 83 -2.77 12.90 17.47
C ASP A 83 -2.26 13.18 16.07
N VAL A 84 -1.91 12.13 15.34
CA VAL A 84 -1.38 12.24 13.99
C VAL A 84 -2.11 11.30 13.05
N SER A 85 -2.06 11.63 11.77
CA SER A 85 -2.70 10.85 10.73
C SER A 85 -1.67 10.35 9.73
N GLY A 86 -1.89 9.16 9.21
CA GLY A 86 -1.10 8.59 8.15
C GLY A 86 -1.97 7.78 7.21
N ILE A 87 -1.31 7.10 6.30
CA ILE A 87 -1.97 6.22 5.35
C ILE A 87 -1.47 4.80 5.60
N ARG A 88 -2.41 3.87 5.74
CA ARG A 88 -2.07 2.46 5.89
C ARG A 88 -2.11 1.77 4.55
N LEU A 89 -1.02 1.08 4.22
CA LEU A 89 -0.99 0.13 3.12
C LEU A 89 -1.61 -1.15 3.66
N GLY A 90 -2.93 -1.28 3.46
CA GLY A 90 -3.70 -2.34 4.10
C GLY A 90 -3.48 -3.71 3.49
N ARG A 91 -3.28 -3.74 2.17
CA ARG A 91 -3.08 -5.00 1.44
C ARG A 91 -2.17 -4.75 0.26
N LEU A 92 -1.38 -5.77 -0.07
CA LEU A 92 -0.54 -5.78 -1.26
C LEU A 92 -0.41 -7.23 -1.72
N ALA A 93 -0.75 -7.52 -2.96
CA ALA A 93 -0.73 -8.87 -3.49
C ALA A 93 -0.39 -8.90 -4.97
N VAL A 94 0.31 -9.97 -5.39
CA VAL A 94 0.71 -10.20 -6.78
C VAL A 94 0.09 -11.52 -7.25
N ALA A 95 -0.51 -11.52 -8.42
CA ALA A 95 -1.06 -12.74 -9.02
C ALA A 95 0.05 -13.78 -9.20
N ARG A 96 -0.29 -15.07 -8.99
CA ARG A 96 0.69 -16.18 -9.02
C ARG A 96 1.59 -16.16 -10.24
N GLU A 97 0.99 -15.95 -11.42
CA GLU A 97 1.72 -16.00 -12.69
C GLU A 97 2.71 -14.84 -12.85
N TYR A 98 2.60 -13.80 -12.04
CA TYR A 98 3.47 -12.62 -12.08
C TYR A 98 4.39 -12.50 -10.86
N GLN A 99 4.38 -13.49 -9.96
CA GLN A 99 5.25 -13.45 -8.78
C GLN A 99 6.71 -13.63 -9.17
N ARG A 100 7.62 -13.11 -8.33
CA ARG A 100 9.08 -13.18 -8.53
C ARG A 100 9.58 -12.42 -9.77
N GLN A 101 8.83 -11.39 -10.20
CA GLN A 101 9.19 -10.55 -11.34
C GLN A 101 9.31 -9.08 -10.96
N GLY A 102 9.41 -8.77 -9.66
CA GLY A 102 9.53 -7.39 -9.19
C GLY A 102 8.21 -6.63 -9.14
N ILE A 103 7.08 -7.30 -9.34
CA ILE A 103 5.76 -6.65 -9.33
C ILE A 103 5.42 -6.08 -7.94
N GLY A 104 5.77 -6.80 -6.87
CA GLY A 104 5.56 -6.32 -5.51
C GLY A 104 6.24 -4.99 -5.26
N LYS A 105 7.49 -4.85 -5.72
CA LYS A 105 8.21 -3.58 -5.62
C LYS A 105 7.52 -2.49 -6.43
N THR A 106 7.06 -2.80 -7.64
CA THR A 106 6.33 -1.85 -8.49
C THR A 106 5.09 -1.34 -7.77
N LEU A 107 4.33 -2.23 -7.13
CA LEU A 107 3.13 -1.87 -6.37
C LEU A 107 3.48 -0.99 -5.17
N LEU A 108 4.55 -1.33 -4.44
CA LEU A 108 4.97 -0.56 -3.28
C LEU A 108 5.40 0.86 -3.67
N VAL A 109 6.18 0.99 -4.75
CA VAL A 109 6.59 2.30 -5.26
C VAL A 109 5.37 3.10 -5.71
N ALA A 110 4.39 2.45 -6.34
CA ALA A 110 3.15 3.10 -6.73
C ALA A 110 2.37 3.59 -5.49
N ALA A 111 2.33 2.79 -4.42
CA ALA A 111 1.70 3.18 -3.16
C ALA A 111 2.39 4.41 -2.55
N MET A 112 3.72 4.46 -2.61
CA MET A 112 4.49 5.63 -2.17
C MET A 112 4.10 6.87 -2.97
N GLY A 113 3.96 6.75 -4.29
CA GLY A 113 3.54 7.85 -5.14
C GLY A 113 2.14 8.34 -4.80
N LYS A 114 1.21 7.42 -4.56
CA LYS A 114 -0.14 7.77 -4.13
C LYS A 114 -0.13 8.45 -2.76
N PHE A 115 0.71 8.00 -1.84
CA PHE A 115 0.87 8.67 -0.56
C PHE A 115 1.29 10.13 -0.75
N ILE A 116 2.27 10.40 -1.62
CA ILE A 116 2.73 11.78 -1.86
C ILE A 116 1.60 12.65 -2.42
N GLU A 117 0.76 12.13 -3.30
CA GLU A 117 -0.42 12.87 -3.78
C GLU A 117 -1.34 13.25 -2.62
N ILE A 118 -1.57 12.32 -1.68
CA ILE A 118 -2.39 12.57 -0.50
C ILE A 118 -1.70 13.56 0.43
N PHE A 119 -0.41 13.39 0.66
CA PHE A 119 0.39 14.30 1.49
C PHE A 119 0.31 15.74 0.97
N ASN A 120 0.44 15.92 -0.34
CA ASN A 120 0.37 17.25 -0.96
C ASN A 120 -1.02 17.86 -0.90
N THR A 121 -2.06 17.06 -0.75
CA THR A 121 -3.45 17.51 -0.72
C THR A 121 -3.97 17.73 0.71
N ALA A 122 -3.66 16.83 1.61
CA ALA A 122 -4.28 16.80 2.94
C ALA A 122 -3.30 16.55 4.08
N GLY A 123 -2.03 16.30 3.80
CA GLY A 123 -1.05 15.96 4.82
C GLY A 123 -0.96 14.44 5.05
N GLY A 124 -0.36 14.06 6.15
CA GLY A 124 -0.09 12.67 6.51
C GLY A 124 1.38 12.50 6.83
N ILE A 125 1.68 11.77 7.91
CA ILE A 125 3.08 11.66 8.37
C ILE A 125 3.87 10.56 7.66
N GLY A 126 3.21 9.64 6.98
CA GLY A 126 3.87 8.56 6.27
C GLY A 126 2.95 7.38 6.02
N LEU A 127 3.56 6.30 5.53
CA LEU A 127 2.89 5.03 5.30
C LEU A 127 3.08 4.10 6.48
N PHE A 128 2.02 3.36 6.81
CA PHE A 128 2.05 2.31 7.82
C PHE A 128 1.71 0.98 7.16
N VAL A 129 2.30 -0.10 7.65
CA VAL A 129 2.01 -1.45 7.18
C VAL A 129 2.05 -2.42 8.35
N ASP A 130 1.15 -3.39 8.34
CA ASP A 130 1.18 -4.50 9.30
C ASP A 130 1.80 -5.70 8.58
N ALA A 131 2.99 -6.12 9.01
CA ALA A 131 3.62 -7.30 8.47
C ALA A 131 2.99 -8.54 9.11
N LYS A 132 2.67 -9.52 8.30
CA LYS A 132 2.03 -10.74 8.80
C LYS A 132 3.01 -11.65 9.57
N ASP A 133 4.31 -11.51 9.30
CA ASP A 133 5.36 -12.33 9.91
C ASP A 133 6.72 -11.63 9.75
N GLN A 134 7.77 -12.29 10.26
CA GLN A 134 9.13 -11.75 10.18
C GLN A 134 9.65 -11.63 8.75
N GLU A 135 9.27 -12.54 7.87
CA GLU A 135 9.68 -12.48 6.47
C GLU A 135 9.13 -11.23 5.80
N ALA A 136 7.84 -10.94 6.00
CA ALA A 136 7.21 -9.73 5.48
C ALA A 136 7.86 -8.48 6.08
N LYS A 137 8.15 -8.50 7.38
CA LYS A 137 8.85 -7.38 8.04
C LYS A 137 10.18 -7.10 7.36
N HIS A 138 11.01 -8.13 7.13
CA HIS A 138 12.30 -7.96 6.47
C HIS A 138 12.14 -7.40 5.06
N TYR A 139 11.11 -7.83 4.35
CA TYR A 139 10.80 -7.31 3.03
C TYR A 139 10.57 -5.79 3.07
N TYR A 140 9.72 -5.33 3.99
CA TYR A 140 9.41 -3.90 4.11
C TYR A 140 10.61 -3.09 4.61
N GLU A 141 11.42 -3.66 5.50
CA GLU A 141 12.62 -2.98 6.00
C GLU A 141 13.60 -2.63 4.89
N GLN A 142 13.64 -3.40 3.81
CA GLN A 142 14.51 -3.12 2.67
C GLN A 142 14.17 -1.78 1.99
N PHE A 143 12.94 -1.29 2.18
CA PHE A 143 12.50 -0.03 1.59
C PHE A 143 12.56 1.15 2.55
N GLY A 144 13.08 0.92 3.76
CA GLY A 144 13.23 1.98 4.75
C GLY A 144 12.16 2.02 5.82
N PHE A 145 11.20 1.08 5.80
CA PHE A 145 10.22 0.96 6.89
C PHE A 145 10.94 0.59 8.19
N VAL A 146 10.48 1.16 9.29
CA VAL A 146 11.01 0.89 10.63
C VAL A 146 9.88 0.41 11.53
N SER A 147 10.18 -0.57 12.38
CA SER A 147 9.19 -1.10 13.33
C SER A 147 8.82 -0.06 14.37
N LEU A 148 7.57 -0.07 14.80
CA LEU A 148 7.14 0.74 15.93
C LEU A 148 7.69 0.14 17.23
N PRO A 149 8.05 0.97 18.24
CA PRO A 149 8.66 0.48 19.46
C PRO A 149 7.84 -0.57 20.22
N SER A 150 6.51 -0.45 20.21
CA SER A 150 5.63 -1.34 20.96
C SER A 150 5.10 -2.53 20.15
N ASN A 151 5.35 -2.56 18.84
CA ASN A 151 4.86 -3.63 17.97
C ASN A 151 5.80 -3.77 16.78
N GLU A 152 6.68 -4.78 16.85
CA GLU A 152 7.70 -4.97 15.80
C GLU A 152 7.15 -5.32 14.42
N LEU A 153 5.92 -5.83 14.35
CA LEU A 153 5.28 -6.19 13.07
C LEU A 153 4.45 -5.05 12.49
N GLU A 154 4.34 -3.93 13.19
CA GLU A 154 3.77 -2.72 12.63
C GLU A 154 4.91 -1.78 12.26
N LEU A 155 4.99 -1.41 10.98
CA LEU A 155 6.10 -0.63 10.47
C LEU A 155 5.63 0.71 9.90
N PHE A 156 6.54 1.66 9.93
CA PHE A 156 6.31 3.04 9.53
C PHE A 156 7.37 3.49 8.54
N LEU A 157 6.92 4.16 7.47
CA LEU A 157 7.80 4.78 6.49
C LEU A 157 7.51 6.28 6.49
N PRO A 158 8.39 7.10 7.09
CA PRO A 158 8.17 8.55 7.19
C PRO A 158 8.12 9.22 5.81
N VAL A 159 7.37 10.32 5.73
CA VAL A 159 7.24 11.08 4.48
C VAL A 159 8.59 11.46 3.88
N ARG A 160 9.55 11.84 4.72
CA ARG A 160 10.89 12.22 4.27
C ARG A 160 11.58 11.06 3.54
N THR A 161 11.50 9.86 4.11
CA THR A 161 12.08 8.65 3.49
C THR A 161 11.41 8.36 2.15
N ILE A 162 10.09 8.52 2.08
CA ILE A 162 9.34 8.31 0.83
C ILE A 162 9.80 9.30 -0.24
N GLN A 163 9.92 10.58 0.14
CA GLN A 163 10.38 11.62 -0.79
C GLN A 163 11.77 11.32 -1.33
N GLU A 164 12.68 10.89 -0.47
CA GLU A 164 14.05 10.52 -0.87
C GLU A 164 14.05 9.31 -1.80
N ALA A 165 13.26 8.29 -1.50
CA ALA A 165 13.17 7.08 -2.32
C ALA A 165 12.64 7.39 -3.72
N LEU A 166 11.60 8.22 -3.83
CA LEU A 166 11.03 8.60 -5.13
C LEU A 166 11.96 9.49 -5.93
N ALA A 167 12.73 10.35 -5.27
CA ALA A 167 13.72 11.20 -5.96
C ALA A 167 14.82 10.37 -6.60
N GLN A 168 15.22 9.25 -5.98
CA GLN A 168 16.25 8.36 -6.51
C GLN A 168 15.77 7.52 -7.69
N ASN A 169 14.45 7.34 -7.83
CA ASN A 169 13.85 6.52 -8.88
C ASN A 169 13.33 7.35 -10.07
N SER A 170 13.48 8.66 -10.03
CA SER A 170 13.05 9.55 -11.12
C SER A 170 14.16 9.85 -12.12
#